data_130d2c49fbceae2b0750decfe8a31cb9
#
_entry.id   130d2c49fbceae2b0750decfe8a31cb9
#
_cell.length_a   1.000
_cell.length_b   1.000
_cell.length_c   1.000
_cell.angle_alpha   90.00
_cell.angle_beta   90.00
_cell.angle_gamma   90.00
#
_symmetry.space_group_name_H-M   'P 1'
#
loop_
_entity.id
_entity.type
_entity.pdbx_description
1 polymer ?
#
loop_
_entity_poly.entity_id
_entity_poly.type
_entity_poly.pdbx_seq_one_letter_code
_entity_poly.pdbx_strand_id
1 'polypeptide(L)'
;MTSVITHEQARNQRNHYRLPNGTDTWISSYVGINSVERRAKGLPSRPLESFPPPLEPIAFLVEQGPNTMIPGHYHQADQFQVFISGEGKFGIKPIEGLTVHYAMAFTPYAPIHADSTGVEYYTLRNGWDPGARWMPEHREALKGRTKSYRHGLGSIPALIGDAEGPTHVEGVLAQIVVPAEDDGLMSTLFQTTGVAPITGPTPNSGRGQYWLVLKGQCQINQQAATERSLIFVAPNEPAPVITAGKEGVAILCMQFPKRENA
;
A
#
# COMPACT_ATOMS: atom_id res chain seq x y z
N MET A 1 -5.71 -6.86 18.54
CA MET A 1 -6.34 -5.86 17.64
C MET A 1 -5.28 -4.87 17.22
N THR A 2 -5.04 -4.73 15.94
CA THR A 2 -4.05 -3.79 15.42
C THR A 2 -4.56 -2.36 15.63
N SER A 3 -3.69 -1.44 16.07
CA SER A 3 -4.06 -0.04 16.33
C SER A 3 -4.11 0.76 15.03
N VAL A 4 -4.97 1.76 14.98
CA VAL A 4 -4.94 2.79 13.94
C VAL A 4 -3.67 3.62 14.12
N ILE A 5 -2.90 3.79 13.06
CA ILE A 5 -1.75 4.70 13.02
C ILE A 5 -2.15 5.94 12.21
N THR A 6 -2.16 7.08 12.86
CA THR A 6 -2.49 8.35 12.19
C THR A 6 -1.33 8.86 11.35
N HIS A 7 -1.64 9.74 10.39
CA HIS A 7 -0.59 10.38 9.58
C HIS A 7 0.40 11.18 10.45
N GLU A 8 -0.10 11.88 11.46
CA GLU A 8 0.74 12.63 12.41
C GLU A 8 1.74 11.73 13.13
N GLN A 9 1.28 10.57 13.66
CA GLN A 9 2.16 9.59 14.31
C GLN A 9 3.25 9.08 13.36
N ALA A 10 2.89 8.77 12.11
CA ALA A 10 3.86 8.33 11.11
C ALA A 10 4.84 9.44 10.71
N ARG A 11 4.35 10.68 10.56
CA ARG A 11 5.20 11.85 10.22
C ARG A 11 6.23 12.14 11.31
N ASN A 12 5.95 11.87 12.58
CA ASN A 12 6.92 11.99 13.67
C ASN A 12 8.09 11.00 13.53
N GLN A 13 7.97 9.99 12.68
CA GLN A 13 9.01 9.03 12.32
C GLN A 13 9.56 9.24 10.90
N ARG A 14 9.33 10.41 10.30
CA ARG A 14 9.81 10.75 8.96
C ARG A 14 11.33 10.92 8.96
N ASN A 15 12.00 10.15 8.12
CA ASN A 15 13.45 10.19 7.97
C ASN A 15 13.83 10.36 6.50
N HIS A 16 14.94 11.05 6.27
CA HIS A 16 15.54 11.21 4.95
C HIS A 16 16.48 10.05 4.67
N TYR A 17 16.39 9.50 3.48
CA TYR A 17 17.27 8.45 2.99
C TYR A 17 17.74 8.79 1.57
N ARG A 18 19.02 8.56 1.32
CA ARG A 18 19.57 8.59 -0.04
C ARG A 18 19.76 7.17 -0.52
N LEU A 19 19.02 6.81 -1.57
CA LEU A 19 19.11 5.48 -2.15
C LEU A 19 20.44 5.28 -2.88
N PRO A 20 20.90 4.01 -3.11
CA PRO A 20 22.17 3.73 -3.78
C PRO A 20 22.33 4.37 -5.16
N ASN A 21 21.23 4.62 -5.87
CA ASN A 21 21.22 5.30 -7.17
C ASN A 21 21.22 6.84 -7.05
N GLY A 22 21.40 7.39 -5.84
CA GLY A 22 21.45 8.82 -5.58
C GLY A 22 20.08 9.51 -5.40
N THR A 23 18.97 8.77 -5.49
CA THR A 23 17.63 9.32 -5.29
C THR A 23 17.41 9.72 -3.84
N ASP A 24 17.05 10.95 -3.59
CA ASP A 24 16.62 11.42 -2.29
C ASP A 24 15.16 11.03 -2.04
N THR A 25 14.91 10.45 -0.87
CA THR A 25 13.62 9.89 -0.48
C THR A 25 13.38 10.12 1.00
N TRP A 26 12.18 10.56 1.35
CA TRP A 26 11.73 10.57 2.74
C TRP A 26 10.79 9.41 2.99
N ILE A 27 10.91 8.78 4.15
CA ILE A 27 10.07 7.65 4.56
C ILE A 27 9.44 7.98 5.91
N SER A 28 8.10 7.87 5.97
CA SER A 28 7.32 7.93 7.20
C SER A 28 6.77 6.54 7.51
N SER A 29 7.25 5.90 8.59
CA SER A 29 6.88 4.53 8.94
C SER A 29 5.56 4.49 9.70
N TYR A 30 4.64 3.64 9.24
CA TYR A 30 3.34 3.36 9.87
C TYR A 30 3.37 2.06 10.67
N VAL A 31 3.78 0.96 10.06
CA VAL A 31 3.78 -0.37 10.67
C VAL A 31 5.11 -1.05 10.39
N GLY A 32 5.68 -1.67 11.41
CA GLY A 32 6.93 -2.42 11.28
C GLY A 32 8.15 -1.58 10.93
N ILE A 33 9.26 -2.22 10.60
CA ILE A 33 10.52 -1.61 10.19
C ILE A 33 10.90 -2.16 8.82
N ASN A 34 10.96 -1.30 7.81
CA ASN A 34 11.38 -1.71 6.47
C ASN A 34 12.91 -1.90 6.38
N SER A 35 13.38 -2.50 5.27
CA SER A 35 14.80 -2.82 5.09
C SER A 35 15.71 -1.60 4.97
N VAL A 36 15.21 -0.46 4.49
CA VAL A 36 15.96 0.80 4.40
C VAL A 36 16.19 1.37 5.79
N GLU A 37 15.11 1.48 6.56
CA GLU A 37 15.15 1.96 7.94
C GLU A 37 16.01 1.05 8.84
N ARG A 38 15.86 -0.28 8.68
CA ARG A 38 16.64 -1.27 9.40
C ARG A 38 18.15 -1.06 9.19
N ARG A 39 18.56 -0.83 7.95
CA ARG A 39 19.95 -0.55 7.57
C ARG A 39 20.44 0.77 8.16
N ALA A 40 19.63 1.82 8.08
CA ALA A 40 19.98 3.13 8.62
C ALA A 40 20.14 3.11 10.15
N LYS A 41 19.41 2.23 10.85
CA LYS A 41 19.55 2.00 12.30
C LYS A 41 20.71 1.06 12.66
N GLY A 42 21.53 0.62 11.70
CA GLY A 42 22.64 -0.32 11.93
C GLY A 42 22.21 -1.72 12.38
N LEU A 43 20.94 -2.08 12.17
CA LEU A 43 20.44 -3.40 12.53
C LEU A 43 20.96 -4.46 11.55
N PRO A 44 21.22 -5.71 12.00
CA PRO A 44 21.75 -6.77 11.15
C PRO A 44 20.89 -6.99 9.90
N SER A 45 21.54 -7.31 8.79
CA SER A 45 20.83 -7.76 7.59
C SER A 45 20.01 -9.01 7.91
N ARG A 46 18.79 -9.03 7.40
CA ARG A 46 17.87 -10.16 7.58
C ARG A 46 17.48 -10.70 6.20
N PRO A 47 17.98 -11.89 5.81
CA PRO A 47 17.60 -12.51 4.57
C PRO A 47 16.14 -12.98 4.61
N LEU A 48 15.60 -13.39 3.48
CA LEU A 48 14.35 -14.13 3.41
C LEU A 48 14.63 -15.59 3.79
N GLU A 49 14.04 -16.05 4.89
CA GLU A 49 14.27 -17.40 5.44
C GLU A 49 13.33 -18.45 4.83
N SER A 50 12.14 -18.02 4.45
CA SER A 50 11.12 -18.88 3.84
C SER A 50 10.26 -18.11 2.85
N PHE A 51 9.58 -18.83 1.94
CA PHE A 51 8.56 -18.26 1.08
C PHE A 51 7.30 -19.15 1.08
N PRO A 52 6.10 -18.56 1.29
CA PRO A 52 5.87 -17.15 1.62
C PRO A 52 6.49 -16.77 2.97
N PRO A 53 6.94 -15.52 3.14
CA PRO A 53 7.48 -15.09 4.44
C PRO A 53 6.39 -15.17 5.52
N PRO A 54 6.75 -15.36 6.80
CA PRO A 54 5.78 -15.22 7.89
C PRO A 54 5.02 -13.91 7.83
N LEU A 55 3.79 -13.89 8.38
CA LEU A 55 3.00 -12.67 8.46
C LEU A 55 3.76 -11.64 9.32
N GLU A 56 4.18 -10.56 8.69
CA GLU A 56 4.92 -9.45 9.31
C GLU A 56 4.56 -8.18 8.56
N PRO A 57 3.50 -7.48 8.99
CA PRO A 57 3.04 -6.29 8.28
C PRO A 57 4.08 -5.17 8.33
N ILE A 58 4.36 -4.58 7.17
CA ILE A 58 5.26 -3.44 7.00
C ILE A 58 4.56 -2.42 6.12
N ALA A 59 4.43 -1.19 6.62
CA ALA A 59 3.77 -0.11 5.91
C ALA A 59 4.50 1.21 6.12
N PHE A 60 4.74 1.94 5.04
CA PHE A 60 5.39 3.25 5.08
C PHE A 60 4.98 4.10 3.88
N LEU A 61 4.96 5.41 4.08
CA LEU A 61 4.81 6.41 3.02
C LEU A 61 6.20 6.76 2.48
N VAL A 62 6.34 6.75 1.17
CA VAL A 62 7.52 7.18 0.43
C VAL A 62 7.21 8.54 -0.21
N GLU A 63 8.07 9.52 0.03
CA GLU A 63 8.08 10.80 -0.66
C GLU A 63 9.34 10.82 -1.54
N GLN A 64 9.18 10.49 -2.81
CA GLN A 64 10.26 10.47 -3.78
C GLN A 64 10.50 11.89 -4.30
N GLY A 65 11.73 12.35 -4.23
CA GLY A 65 12.11 13.72 -4.62
C GLY A 65 11.84 14.02 -6.08
N PRO A 66 11.70 15.32 -6.43
CA PRO A 66 11.43 15.75 -7.79
C PRO A 66 12.56 15.39 -8.78
N ASN A 67 12.18 15.14 -10.03
CA ASN A 67 13.08 14.80 -11.14
C ASN A 67 14.00 13.60 -10.84
N THR A 68 13.48 12.60 -10.12
CA THR A 68 14.23 11.41 -9.75
C THR A 68 13.61 10.14 -10.33
N MET A 69 14.38 9.06 -10.32
CA MET A 69 13.93 7.76 -10.79
C MET A 69 14.34 6.65 -9.82
N ILE A 70 13.39 5.84 -9.41
CA ILE A 70 13.66 4.55 -8.77
C ILE A 70 13.69 3.49 -9.87
N PRO A 71 14.84 2.81 -10.10
CA PRO A 71 14.97 1.83 -11.18
C PRO A 71 14.00 0.67 -11.07
N GLY A 72 13.77 -0.02 -12.18
CA GLY A 72 12.99 -1.25 -12.21
C GLY A 72 13.57 -2.31 -11.27
N HIS A 73 12.72 -2.95 -10.49
CA HIS A 73 13.13 -3.92 -9.48
C HIS A 73 12.00 -4.88 -9.11
N TYR A 74 12.26 -5.82 -8.24
CA TYR A 74 11.25 -6.65 -7.60
C TYR A 74 11.50 -6.77 -6.09
N HIS A 75 10.48 -7.19 -5.37
CA HIS A 75 10.54 -7.53 -3.96
C HIS A 75 10.30 -9.02 -3.73
N GLN A 76 10.69 -9.51 -2.57
CA GLN A 76 10.52 -10.91 -2.20
C GLN A 76 9.28 -11.14 -1.33
N ALA A 77 8.47 -10.12 -1.15
CA ALA A 77 7.15 -10.15 -0.52
C ALA A 77 6.09 -9.55 -1.45
N ASP A 78 4.84 -9.97 -1.27
CA ASP A 78 3.71 -9.32 -1.94
C ASP A 78 3.59 -7.87 -1.48
N GLN A 79 3.24 -6.97 -2.41
CA GLN A 79 3.25 -5.55 -2.15
C GLN A 79 2.08 -4.85 -2.81
N PHE A 80 1.44 -3.95 -2.07
CA PHE A 80 0.64 -2.86 -2.64
C PHE A 80 1.44 -1.56 -2.60
N GLN A 81 1.28 -0.74 -3.63
CA GLN A 81 1.67 0.66 -3.65
C GLN A 81 0.43 1.50 -3.94
N VAL A 82 0.24 2.56 -3.18
CA VAL A 82 -0.88 3.50 -3.38
C VAL A 82 -0.29 4.88 -3.63
N PHE A 83 -0.30 5.32 -4.87
CA PHE A 83 0.10 6.67 -5.25
C PHE A 83 -1.00 7.64 -4.84
N ILE A 84 -0.63 8.69 -4.13
CA ILE A 84 -1.59 9.61 -3.49
C ILE A 84 -1.38 11.07 -3.86
N SER A 85 -0.19 11.44 -4.31
CA SER A 85 0.08 12.81 -4.78
C SER A 85 1.31 12.87 -5.67
N GLY A 86 1.45 14.01 -6.37
CA GLY A 86 2.54 14.28 -7.30
C GLY A 86 2.26 13.75 -8.70
N GLU A 87 3.22 13.95 -9.58
CA GLU A 87 3.15 13.56 -10.98
C GLU A 87 4.37 12.73 -11.38
N GLY A 88 4.18 11.82 -12.33
CA GLY A 88 5.27 10.95 -12.77
C GLY A 88 4.81 9.84 -13.69
N LYS A 89 5.65 8.79 -13.78
CA LYS A 89 5.37 7.61 -14.59
C LYS A 89 5.74 6.34 -13.86
N PHE A 90 4.89 5.34 -13.99
CA PHE A 90 5.17 3.96 -13.65
C PHE A 90 5.53 3.21 -14.94
N GLY A 91 6.81 3.10 -15.23
CA GLY A 91 7.30 2.69 -16.54
C GLY A 91 6.95 3.74 -17.61
N ILE A 92 6.10 3.33 -18.55
CA ILE A 92 5.59 4.20 -19.62
C ILE A 92 4.21 4.80 -19.32
N LYS A 93 3.52 4.28 -18.29
CA LYS A 93 2.17 4.72 -17.92
C LYS A 93 2.27 5.95 -17.01
N PRO A 94 1.54 7.02 -17.28
CA PRO A 94 1.48 8.13 -16.34
C PRO A 94 0.89 7.69 -15.01
N ILE A 95 1.36 8.30 -13.93
CA ILE A 95 0.72 8.27 -12.62
C ILE A 95 -0.25 9.45 -12.63
N GLU A 96 -1.52 9.16 -12.88
CA GLU A 96 -2.58 10.16 -12.95
C GLU A 96 -3.49 9.96 -11.73
N GLY A 97 -3.52 10.97 -10.85
CA GLY A 97 -4.36 10.91 -9.66
C GLY A 97 -4.02 9.74 -8.73
N LEU A 98 -5.03 9.29 -8.01
CA LEU A 98 -4.88 8.18 -7.07
C LEU A 98 -4.82 6.84 -7.83
N THR A 99 -3.77 6.06 -7.58
CA THR A 99 -3.53 4.79 -8.28
C THR A 99 -3.08 3.71 -7.30
N VAL A 100 -3.64 2.51 -7.42
CA VAL A 100 -3.20 1.31 -6.71
C VAL A 100 -2.41 0.41 -7.64
N HIS A 101 -1.23 -0.01 -7.22
CA HIS A 101 -0.45 -1.04 -7.86
C HIS A 101 -0.25 -2.22 -6.89
N TYR A 102 -0.58 -3.43 -7.33
CA TYR A 102 -0.21 -4.67 -6.67
C TYR A 102 0.89 -5.37 -7.45
N ALA A 103 1.91 -5.85 -6.77
CA ALA A 103 2.93 -6.72 -7.32
C ALA A 103 3.09 -7.97 -6.44
N MET A 104 2.93 -9.14 -7.06
CA MET A 104 3.27 -10.41 -6.43
C MET A 104 4.77 -10.47 -6.14
N ALA A 105 5.16 -11.13 -5.06
CA ALA A 105 6.56 -11.40 -4.76
C ALA A 105 7.30 -11.97 -5.98
N PHE A 106 8.57 -11.56 -6.17
CA PHE A 106 9.43 -11.91 -7.29
C PHE A 106 8.93 -11.48 -8.67
N THR A 107 7.95 -10.56 -8.73
CA THR A 107 7.46 -9.98 -9.97
C THR A 107 8.19 -8.66 -10.24
N PRO A 108 9.09 -8.59 -11.25
CA PRO A 108 9.73 -7.34 -11.63
C PRO A 108 8.71 -6.33 -12.14
N TYR A 109 8.86 -5.10 -11.74
CA TYR A 109 8.06 -4.00 -12.24
C TYR A 109 8.91 -2.82 -12.71
N ALA A 110 8.28 -1.96 -13.49
CA ALA A 110 8.89 -0.86 -14.20
C ALA A 110 9.44 0.22 -13.26
N PRO A 111 10.36 1.07 -13.73
CA PRO A 111 10.83 2.23 -12.97
C PRO A 111 9.71 3.17 -12.55
N ILE A 112 9.91 3.84 -11.40
CA ILE A 112 9.05 4.92 -10.93
C ILE A 112 9.78 6.24 -11.18
N HIS A 113 9.28 7.02 -12.12
CA HIS A 113 9.78 8.36 -12.41
C HIS A 113 8.92 9.38 -11.67
N ALA A 114 9.56 10.28 -10.95
CA ALA A 114 8.92 11.46 -10.36
C ALA A 114 9.23 12.67 -11.21
N ASP A 115 8.21 13.44 -11.60
CA ASP A 115 8.36 14.69 -12.33
C ASP A 115 8.73 15.84 -11.37
N SER A 116 8.58 17.08 -11.78
CA SER A 116 9.04 18.26 -11.03
C SER A 116 8.41 18.46 -9.64
N THR A 117 7.28 17.82 -9.39
CA THR A 117 6.58 17.87 -8.09
C THR A 117 6.96 16.72 -7.13
N GLY A 118 7.72 15.73 -7.63
CA GLY A 118 7.92 14.48 -6.89
C GLY A 118 6.69 13.57 -6.94
N VAL A 119 6.75 12.44 -6.25
CA VAL A 119 5.59 11.53 -6.06
C VAL A 119 5.53 11.03 -4.63
N GLU A 120 4.33 10.94 -4.07
CA GLU A 120 4.08 10.30 -2.78
C GLU A 120 3.30 9.00 -2.99
N TYR A 121 3.76 7.94 -2.36
CA TYR A 121 3.05 6.66 -2.39
C TYR A 121 3.30 5.81 -1.15
N TYR A 122 2.26 5.14 -0.70
CA TYR A 122 2.38 4.10 0.31
C TYR A 122 3.02 2.85 -0.29
N THR A 123 3.84 2.19 0.52
CA THR A 123 4.32 0.81 0.28
C THR A 123 3.84 -0.05 1.42
N LEU A 124 3.04 -1.07 1.10
CA LEU A 124 2.33 -1.92 2.05
C LEU A 124 2.70 -3.37 1.76
N ARG A 125 3.15 -4.11 2.77
CA ARG A 125 3.53 -5.53 2.68
C ARG A 125 2.94 -6.30 3.84
N ASN A 126 2.62 -7.56 3.63
CA ASN A 126 2.13 -8.45 4.69
C ASN A 126 3.21 -9.42 5.21
N GLY A 127 4.43 -9.33 4.73
CA GLY A 127 5.57 -10.13 5.12
C GLY A 127 6.89 -9.40 4.98
N TRP A 128 7.92 -9.90 5.64
CA TRP A 128 9.26 -9.36 5.57
C TRP A 128 9.80 -9.35 4.13
N ASP A 129 10.49 -8.27 3.79
CA ASP A 129 11.21 -8.10 2.54
C ASP A 129 12.61 -7.54 2.78
N PRO A 130 13.67 -8.23 2.32
CA PRO A 130 15.05 -7.79 2.49
C PRO A 130 15.42 -6.50 1.74
N GLY A 131 14.52 -6.03 0.87
CA GLY A 131 14.70 -4.83 0.05
C GLY A 131 14.65 -5.09 -1.44
N ALA A 132 14.71 -3.99 -2.19
CA ALA A 132 14.64 -4.02 -3.64
C ALA A 132 15.76 -4.88 -4.26
N ARG A 133 15.39 -5.68 -5.24
CA ARG A 133 16.28 -6.45 -6.12
C ARG A 133 16.27 -5.79 -7.49
N TRP A 134 17.31 -5.00 -7.74
CA TRP A 134 17.43 -4.16 -8.93
C TRP A 134 17.54 -4.98 -10.22
N MET A 135 16.94 -4.47 -11.27
CA MET A 135 17.05 -5.07 -12.60
C MET A 135 17.99 -4.23 -13.46
N PRO A 136 18.85 -4.87 -14.31
CA PRO A 136 18.91 -6.31 -14.62
C PRO A 136 19.77 -7.15 -13.66
N GLU A 137 20.48 -6.58 -12.69
CA GLU A 137 21.52 -7.21 -11.87
C GLU A 137 21.05 -8.48 -11.15
N HIS A 138 19.79 -8.47 -10.68
CA HIS A 138 19.21 -9.59 -9.94
C HIS A 138 18.33 -10.51 -10.80
N ARG A 139 18.40 -10.39 -12.14
CA ARG A 139 17.59 -11.23 -13.07
C ARG A 139 17.85 -12.72 -12.90
N GLU A 140 19.10 -13.12 -12.68
CA GLU A 140 19.49 -14.52 -12.53
C GLU A 140 18.79 -15.21 -11.36
N ALA A 141 18.52 -14.48 -10.27
CA ALA A 141 17.83 -15.00 -9.08
C ALA A 141 16.35 -15.35 -9.34
N LEU A 142 15.81 -14.97 -10.49
CA LEU A 142 14.44 -15.33 -10.92
C LEU A 142 14.41 -16.62 -11.73
N LYS A 143 15.56 -17.15 -12.18
CA LYS A 143 15.61 -18.41 -12.91
C LYS A 143 15.14 -19.56 -12.03
N GLY A 144 14.32 -20.44 -12.61
CA GLY A 144 13.76 -21.61 -11.91
C GLY A 144 12.60 -21.30 -10.97
N ARG A 145 12.22 -20.03 -10.76
CA ARG A 145 11.00 -19.69 -10.04
C ARG A 145 9.78 -19.81 -10.95
N THR A 146 8.64 -20.15 -10.36
CA THR A 146 7.37 -20.23 -11.07
C THR A 146 7.09 -18.91 -11.79
N LYS A 147 6.82 -18.97 -13.10
CA LYS A 147 6.70 -17.79 -13.97
C LYS A 147 5.35 -17.06 -13.87
N SER A 148 4.56 -17.30 -12.85
CA SER A 148 3.30 -16.57 -12.67
C SER A 148 3.56 -15.18 -12.10
N TYR A 149 4.06 -14.28 -12.95
CA TYR A 149 4.15 -12.86 -12.59
C TYR A 149 2.74 -12.28 -12.54
N ARG A 150 2.39 -11.68 -11.41
CA ARG A 150 1.07 -11.11 -11.20
C ARG A 150 1.18 -9.66 -10.79
N HIS A 151 0.54 -8.81 -11.57
CA HIS A 151 0.35 -7.41 -11.32
C HIS A 151 -1.13 -7.06 -11.29
N GLY A 152 -1.52 -6.17 -10.40
CA GLY A 152 -2.78 -5.44 -10.46
C GLY A 152 -2.48 -3.96 -10.54
N LEU A 153 -3.12 -3.24 -11.46
CA LEU A 153 -3.06 -1.79 -11.54
C LEU A 153 -4.49 -1.26 -11.68
N GLY A 154 -4.89 -0.41 -10.77
CA GLY A 154 -6.22 0.21 -10.78
C GLY A 154 -6.13 1.70 -10.45
N SER A 155 -6.85 2.51 -11.22
CA SER A 155 -7.07 3.92 -10.87
C SER A 155 -8.14 4.01 -9.81
N ILE A 156 -7.92 4.85 -8.80
CA ILE A 156 -8.90 5.15 -7.77
C ILE A 156 -9.83 6.22 -8.35
N PRO A 157 -11.16 6.01 -8.34
CA PRO A 157 -12.12 7.02 -8.78
C PRO A 157 -12.00 8.31 -7.96
N ALA A 158 -12.55 9.39 -8.49
CA ALA A 158 -12.63 10.67 -7.78
C ALA A 158 -13.31 10.51 -6.41
N LEU A 159 -12.76 11.13 -5.39
CA LEU A 159 -13.23 10.99 -4.01
C LEU A 159 -14.38 11.96 -3.72
N ILE A 160 -15.15 11.65 -2.68
CA ILE A 160 -16.16 12.57 -2.15
C ILE A 160 -15.56 13.96 -1.94
N GLY A 161 -16.31 15.00 -2.38
CA GLY A 161 -15.88 16.39 -2.26
C GLY A 161 -14.71 16.79 -3.17
N ASP A 162 -14.30 15.95 -4.13
CA ASP A 162 -13.49 16.36 -5.28
C ASP A 162 -14.39 16.96 -6.36
N ALA A 163 -13.84 17.77 -7.28
CA ALA A 163 -14.64 18.42 -8.33
C ALA A 163 -15.46 17.44 -9.19
N GLU A 164 -14.90 16.26 -9.45
CA GLU A 164 -15.52 15.17 -10.22
C GLU A 164 -15.99 14.01 -9.33
N GLY A 165 -15.90 14.18 -8.01
CA GLY A 165 -16.28 13.16 -7.04
C GLY A 165 -17.78 13.15 -6.74
N PRO A 166 -18.26 12.12 -6.04
CA PRO A 166 -19.67 12.04 -5.66
C PRO A 166 -20.01 13.17 -4.68
N THR A 167 -21.08 13.91 -5.01
CA THR A 167 -21.64 14.95 -4.15
C THR A 167 -22.62 14.39 -3.13
N HIS A 168 -23.24 13.24 -3.46
CA HIS A 168 -24.13 12.50 -2.58
C HIS A 168 -24.02 11.00 -2.85
N VAL A 169 -24.01 10.22 -1.78
CA VAL A 169 -24.02 8.75 -1.80
C VAL A 169 -25.04 8.28 -0.78
N GLU A 170 -26.01 7.51 -1.24
CA GLU A 170 -26.95 6.84 -0.33
C GLU A 170 -26.26 5.62 0.29
N GLY A 171 -26.06 5.63 1.61
CA GLY A 171 -25.35 4.58 2.33
C GLY A 171 -23.87 4.52 1.99
N VAL A 172 -23.41 3.40 1.44
CA VAL A 172 -22.00 3.13 1.12
C VAL A 172 -21.86 2.79 -0.36
N LEU A 173 -21.07 3.59 -1.08
CA LEU A 173 -20.64 3.28 -2.44
C LEU A 173 -19.36 2.45 -2.38
N ALA A 174 -19.40 1.22 -2.91
CA ALA A 174 -18.22 0.36 -3.03
C ALA A 174 -17.79 0.28 -4.51
N GLN A 175 -16.55 0.63 -4.79
CA GLN A 175 -15.98 0.67 -6.14
C GLN A 175 -14.73 -0.22 -6.21
N ILE A 176 -14.71 -1.15 -7.17
CA ILE A 176 -13.60 -2.07 -7.38
C ILE A 176 -12.44 -1.27 -7.99
N VAL A 177 -11.26 -1.36 -7.37
CA VAL A 177 -10.00 -0.76 -7.85
C VAL A 177 -9.09 -1.84 -8.42
N VAL A 178 -8.90 -2.95 -7.69
CA VAL A 178 -8.28 -4.17 -8.19
C VAL A 178 -9.31 -5.29 -8.08
N PRO A 179 -9.67 -5.97 -9.18
CA PRO A 179 -10.67 -7.05 -9.16
C PRO A 179 -10.37 -8.10 -8.10
N ALA A 180 -11.42 -8.63 -7.49
CA ALA A 180 -11.32 -9.75 -6.56
C ALA A 180 -10.96 -11.03 -7.34
N GLU A 181 -10.04 -11.80 -6.76
CA GLU A 181 -9.63 -13.12 -7.28
C GLU A 181 -9.88 -14.22 -6.24
N ASP A 182 -9.92 -15.46 -6.69
CA ASP A 182 -10.28 -16.63 -5.87
C ASP A 182 -9.38 -16.83 -4.65
N ASP A 183 -8.13 -16.40 -4.73
CA ASP A 183 -7.17 -16.45 -3.61
C ASP A 183 -7.32 -15.28 -2.62
N GLY A 184 -8.29 -14.41 -2.84
CA GLY A 184 -8.64 -13.28 -1.98
C GLY A 184 -7.92 -11.98 -2.30
N LEU A 185 -7.06 -11.89 -3.34
CA LEU A 185 -6.54 -10.60 -3.79
C LEU A 185 -7.67 -9.68 -4.18
N MET A 186 -7.67 -8.45 -3.65
CA MET A 186 -8.61 -7.42 -4.07
C MET A 186 -8.19 -6.04 -3.56
N SER A 187 -8.70 -5.00 -4.21
CA SER A 187 -8.76 -3.65 -3.64
C SER A 187 -10.10 -3.00 -3.96
N THR A 188 -10.73 -2.42 -2.95
CA THR A 188 -12.03 -1.75 -3.06
C THR A 188 -12.01 -0.42 -2.32
N LEU A 189 -12.47 0.62 -2.99
CA LEU A 189 -12.73 1.92 -2.41
C LEU A 189 -14.16 1.93 -1.87
N PHE A 190 -14.33 2.32 -0.61
CA PHE A 190 -15.63 2.58 0.01
C PHE A 190 -15.76 4.08 0.25
N GLN A 191 -16.89 4.64 -0.16
CA GLN A 191 -17.20 6.06 -0.01
C GLN A 191 -18.58 6.28 0.61
N THR A 192 -18.68 7.29 1.47
CA THR A 192 -19.96 7.76 2.05
C THR A 192 -19.97 9.29 2.05
N THR A 193 -21.13 9.91 2.03
CA THR A 193 -21.30 11.37 2.19
C THR A 193 -21.88 11.76 3.56
N GLY A 194 -21.96 10.83 4.48
CA GLY A 194 -22.45 11.03 5.84
C GLY A 194 -22.14 9.83 6.71
N VAL A 195 -22.69 9.81 7.92
CA VAL A 195 -22.51 8.70 8.87
C VAL A 195 -23.11 7.42 8.29
N ALA A 196 -22.29 6.41 8.09
CA ALA A 196 -22.72 5.08 7.66
C ALA A 196 -21.76 4.01 8.17
N PRO A 197 -22.24 2.80 8.49
CA PRO A 197 -21.37 1.65 8.76
C PRO A 197 -20.80 1.12 7.44
N ILE A 198 -19.51 0.83 7.43
CA ILE A 198 -18.82 0.22 6.29
C ILE A 198 -18.49 -1.22 6.64
N THR A 199 -18.95 -2.16 5.81
CA THR A 199 -18.63 -3.58 5.93
C THR A 199 -17.72 -3.96 4.78
N GLY A 200 -16.52 -4.41 5.12
CA GLY A 200 -15.52 -4.89 4.15
C GLY A 200 -15.51 -6.41 4.00
N PRO A 201 -14.58 -6.92 3.20
CA PRO A 201 -14.40 -8.35 3.03
C PRO A 201 -13.92 -9.00 4.34
N THR A 202 -14.23 -10.28 4.50
CA THR A 202 -13.78 -11.07 5.64
C THR A 202 -12.26 -11.25 5.59
N PRO A 203 -11.48 -10.87 6.63
CA PRO A 203 -10.01 -10.92 6.58
C PRO A 203 -9.43 -12.30 6.29
N ASN A 204 -10.13 -13.38 6.71
CA ASN A 204 -9.69 -14.76 6.47
C ASN A 204 -9.89 -15.23 5.01
N SER A 205 -10.54 -14.46 4.16
CA SER A 205 -10.59 -14.74 2.71
C SER A 205 -9.27 -14.47 2.01
N GLY A 206 -8.35 -13.73 2.65
CA GLY A 206 -7.01 -13.40 2.18
C GLY A 206 -5.92 -13.66 3.21
N ARG A 207 -4.79 -12.95 3.05
CA ARG A 207 -3.62 -13.03 3.92
C ARG A 207 -3.32 -11.70 4.60
N GLY A 208 -4.35 -11.04 5.11
CA GLY A 208 -4.28 -9.74 5.77
C GLY A 208 -4.74 -8.60 4.87
N GLN A 209 -5.20 -7.53 5.52
CA GLN A 209 -5.77 -6.36 4.88
C GLN A 209 -5.09 -5.10 5.40
N TYR A 210 -4.88 -4.12 4.51
CA TYR A 210 -4.67 -2.73 4.89
C TYR A 210 -5.91 -1.91 4.58
N TRP A 211 -6.25 -1.00 5.50
CA TRP A 211 -7.29 -0.01 5.31
C TRP A 211 -6.66 1.38 5.44
N LEU A 212 -6.77 2.18 4.38
CA LEU A 212 -6.19 3.52 4.27
C LEU A 212 -7.30 4.55 4.10
N VAL A 213 -7.39 5.52 5.00
CA VAL A 213 -8.28 6.66 4.86
C VAL A 213 -7.68 7.62 3.83
N LEU A 214 -8.33 7.76 2.68
CA LEU A 214 -7.89 8.65 1.60
C LEU A 214 -8.41 10.07 1.78
N LYS A 215 -9.65 10.22 2.32
CA LYS A 215 -10.26 11.52 2.57
C LYS A 215 -11.32 11.43 3.67
N GLY A 216 -11.50 12.51 4.44
CA GLY A 216 -12.48 12.56 5.51
C GLY A 216 -12.00 11.87 6.79
N GLN A 217 -12.97 11.38 7.57
CA GLN A 217 -12.70 10.74 8.86
C GLN A 217 -13.69 9.63 9.17
N CYS A 218 -13.25 8.66 9.96
CA CYS A 218 -14.09 7.57 10.45
C CYS A 218 -13.64 7.09 11.83
N GLN A 219 -14.40 6.18 12.41
CA GLN A 219 -13.92 5.35 13.52
C GLN A 219 -13.65 3.94 12.98
N ILE A 220 -12.50 3.38 13.34
CA ILE A 220 -12.14 1.99 13.07
C ILE A 220 -11.96 1.29 14.42
N ASN A 221 -12.83 0.32 14.74
CA ASN A 221 -12.83 -0.36 16.04
C ASN A 221 -12.84 0.63 17.23
N GLN A 222 -13.65 1.68 17.14
CA GLN A 222 -13.78 2.78 18.12
C GLN A 222 -12.54 3.69 18.24
N GLN A 223 -11.53 3.54 17.38
CA GLN A 223 -10.40 4.45 17.30
C GLN A 223 -10.62 5.46 16.18
N ALA A 224 -10.38 6.73 16.45
CA ALA A 224 -10.50 7.78 15.44
C ALA A 224 -9.44 7.60 14.35
N ALA A 225 -9.88 7.68 13.10
CA ALA A 225 -9.03 7.63 11.91
C ALA A 225 -9.37 8.83 11.02
N THR A 226 -8.38 9.66 10.78
CA THR A 226 -8.46 10.81 9.89
C THR A 226 -7.76 10.50 8.57
N GLU A 227 -7.81 11.41 7.62
CA GLU A 227 -7.10 11.30 6.35
C GLU A 227 -5.66 10.83 6.53
N ARG A 228 -5.24 9.90 5.66
CA ARG A 228 -3.93 9.24 5.69
C ARG A 228 -3.67 8.35 6.91
N SER A 229 -4.68 8.07 7.75
CA SER A 229 -4.59 7.01 8.77
C SER A 229 -4.62 5.63 8.13
N LEU A 230 -3.87 4.70 8.73
CA LEU A 230 -3.74 3.33 8.24
C LEU A 230 -3.95 2.33 9.39
N ILE A 231 -4.56 1.18 9.07
CA ILE A 231 -4.64 0.01 9.94
C ILE A 231 -4.30 -1.26 9.15
N PHE A 232 -3.64 -2.21 9.79
CA PHE A 232 -3.51 -3.58 9.29
C PHE A 232 -4.43 -4.50 10.08
N VAL A 233 -5.13 -5.39 9.39
CA VAL A 233 -6.01 -6.41 9.97
C VAL A 233 -5.48 -7.78 9.56
N ALA A 234 -5.10 -8.60 10.55
CA ALA A 234 -4.59 -9.94 10.30
C ALA A 234 -5.71 -10.91 9.87
N PRO A 235 -5.41 -11.98 9.12
CA PRO A 235 -6.43 -12.91 8.61
C PRO A 235 -7.22 -13.63 9.72
N ASN A 236 -6.65 -13.77 10.91
CA ASN A 236 -7.31 -14.39 12.08
C ASN A 236 -8.02 -13.36 12.98
N GLU A 237 -8.02 -12.08 12.62
CA GLU A 237 -8.78 -11.05 13.31
C GLU A 237 -10.19 -10.91 12.70
N PRO A 238 -11.18 -10.43 13.47
CA PRO A 238 -12.49 -10.08 12.91
C PRO A 238 -12.36 -8.93 11.92
N ALA A 239 -13.31 -8.84 10.99
CA ALA A 239 -13.42 -7.67 10.11
C ALA A 239 -13.51 -6.40 10.96
N PRO A 240 -12.85 -5.29 10.56
CA PRO A 240 -12.89 -4.06 11.32
C PRO A 240 -14.31 -3.47 11.32
N VAL A 241 -14.74 -2.95 12.45
CA VAL A 241 -15.98 -2.17 12.54
C VAL A 241 -15.65 -0.73 12.20
N ILE A 242 -16.13 -0.28 11.03
CA ILE A 242 -15.86 1.06 10.50
C ILE A 242 -17.15 1.86 10.47
N THR A 243 -17.11 3.06 11.01
CA THR A 243 -18.24 4.02 10.96
C THR A 243 -17.73 5.35 10.42
N ALA A 244 -18.28 5.77 9.29
CA ALA A 244 -17.95 7.06 8.67
C ALA A 244 -18.34 8.24 9.57
N GLY A 245 -17.57 9.32 9.52
CA GLY A 245 -17.86 10.58 10.19
C GLY A 245 -19.02 11.34 9.53
N LYS A 246 -19.41 12.49 10.11
CA LYS A 246 -20.53 13.31 9.64
C LYS A 246 -20.39 13.80 8.20
N GLU A 247 -19.18 14.12 7.79
CA GLU A 247 -18.87 14.60 6.44
C GLU A 247 -18.57 13.44 5.47
N GLY A 248 -18.74 12.20 5.92
CA GLY A 248 -18.39 11.01 5.14
C GLY A 248 -16.93 10.64 5.20
N VAL A 249 -16.58 9.62 4.43
CA VAL A 249 -15.22 9.11 4.31
C VAL A 249 -15.01 8.45 2.95
N ALA A 250 -13.80 8.56 2.41
CA ALA A 250 -13.28 7.68 1.37
C ALA A 250 -12.17 6.82 1.99
N ILE A 251 -12.37 5.50 2.04
CA ILE A 251 -11.45 4.54 2.64
C ILE A 251 -11.18 3.37 1.70
N LEU A 252 -9.92 3.04 1.52
CA LEU A 252 -9.44 2.00 0.62
C LEU A 252 -9.10 0.74 1.41
N CYS A 253 -9.74 -0.38 1.05
CA CYS A 253 -9.37 -1.71 1.51
C CYS A 253 -8.47 -2.39 0.47
N MET A 254 -7.36 -2.96 0.91
CA MET A 254 -6.44 -3.76 0.09
C MET A 254 -6.19 -5.08 0.80
N GLN A 255 -6.56 -6.18 0.17
CA GLN A 255 -6.40 -7.52 0.72
C GLN A 255 -5.35 -8.30 -0.07
N PHE A 256 -4.40 -8.88 0.65
CA PHE A 256 -3.38 -9.76 0.09
C PHE A 256 -3.95 -11.14 -0.20
N PRO A 257 -3.46 -11.80 -1.27
CA PRO A 257 -3.89 -13.14 -1.61
C PRO A 257 -3.40 -14.17 -0.59
N LYS A 258 -4.16 -15.24 -0.40
CA LYS A 258 -3.64 -16.47 0.22
C LYS A 258 -2.48 -16.99 -0.61
N ARG A 259 -1.51 -17.59 0.08
CA ARG A 259 -0.41 -18.29 -0.54
C ARG A 259 -0.41 -19.70 0.00
N GLU A 260 -0.53 -20.66 -0.89
CA GLU A 260 -0.22 -22.05 -0.56
C GLU A 260 1.29 -22.12 -0.27
N ASN A 261 1.65 -22.89 0.74
CA ASN A 261 3.06 -23.17 1.01
C ASN A 261 3.59 -23.97 -0.19
N ALA A 262 4.57 -23.39 -0.91
CA ALA A 262 5.25 -24.04 -2.01
C ALA A 262 6.19 -25.13 -1.51
#